data_36786210b50a09a582c6aa5ad19ff33f
#
_entry.id   36786210b50a09a582c6aa5ad19ff33f
#
_cell.length_a   1.000
_cell.length_b   1.000
_cell.length_c   1.000
_cell.angle_alpha   90.00
_cell.angle_beta   90.00
_cell.angle_gamma   90.00
#
_symmetry.space_group_name_H-M   'P 1'
#
loop_
_entity.id
_entity.type
_entity.pdbx_description
1 polymer ?
#
loop_
_entity_poly.entity_id
_entity_poly.type
_entity_poly.pdbx_seq_one_letter_code
_entity_poly.pdbx_strand_id
1 'polypeptide(L)'
;MLPQFMSSTPTTLSPARKGLAGVQYLFVAFGATVLVPLLVGLDPSTALFSAGVGTLLFHLITKGKVPIFLGSSFAFIAPIVKATELYGLGGALFGCVGVAAVYALMSLLIRLFGLRFIDRLFPPVVIGPIIMLIGLSLSSSAVNMASTNWLLAAISLATAVVVTLYGRGMLKLIPIFLGIVVGYVADLQIGRASCRERVFR
;
A
#
# COMPACT_ATOMS: atom_id res chain seq x y z
N MET A 1 18.84 -18.56 15.05
CA MET A 1 19.24 -17.17 15.43
C MET A 1 18.07 -16.27 15.10
N LEU A 2 17.12 -16.07 16.03
CA LEU A 2 16.00 -15.15 15.86
C LEU A 2 16.50 -13.75 16.22
N PRO A 3 16.32 -12.74 15.36
CA PRO A 3 16.76 -11.40 15.68
C PRO A 3 15.92 -10.81 16.81
N GLN A 4 16.58 -10.16 17.75
CA GLN A 4 16.09 -9.46 18.93
C GLN A 4 15.13 -8.28 18.58
N PHE A 5 13.99 -8.57 17.93
CA PHE A 5 12.99 -7.54 17.61
C PHE A 5 11.84 -7.46 18.64
N MET A 6 11.89 -8.25 19.72
CA MET A 6 10.80 -8.30 20.70
C MET A 6 11.21 -7.86 22.12
N SER A 7 12.17 -6.97 22.22
CA SER A 7 12.55 -6.36 23.51
C SER A 7 12.63 -4.83 23.42
N SER A 8 11.55 -4.19 22.97
CA SER A 8 11.31 -2.80 23.32
C SER A 8 10.14 -2.77 24.31
N THR A 9 10.47 -2.56 25.59
CA THR A 9 9.56 -2.01 26.59
C THR A 9 8.61 -1.01 25.91
N PRO A 10 7.30 -1.00 26.21
CA PRO A 10 6.41 0.01 25.71
C PRO A 10 6.88 1.37 26.24
N THR A 11 7.75 2.04 25.49
CA THR A 11 8.04 3.45 25.75
C THR A 11 6.72 4.16 25.60
N THR A 12 6.18 4.67 26.69
CA THR A 12 4.99 5.50 26.69
C THR A 12 5.33 6.75 25.87
N LEU A 13 5.03 6.66 24.57
CA LEU A 13 5.22 7.78 23.64
C LEU A 13 4.42 8.96 24.18
N SER A 14 5.04 10.13 24.27
CA SER A 14 4.32 11.35 24.62
C SER A 14 3.13 11.57 23.67
N PRO A 15 2.03 12.19 24.12
CA PRO A 15 0.84 12.39 23.29
C PRO A 15 1.17 13.08 21.95
N ALA A 16 2.12 14.00 21.93
CA ALA A 16 2.60 14.65 20.71
C ALA A 16 3.25 13.66 19.73
N ARG A 17 4.06 12.70 20.21
CA ARG A 17 4.67 11.67 19.37
C ARG A 17 3.64 10.68 18.84
N LYS A 18 2.60 10.37 19.63
CA LYS A 18 1.47 9.54 19.17
C LYS A 18 0.68 10.23 18.06
N GLY A 19 0.38 11.52 18.20
CA GLY A 19 -0.28 12.32 17.17
C GLY A 19 0.55 12.39 15.88
N LEU A 20 1.85 12.64 16.00
CA LEU A 20 2.75 12.68 14.85
C LEU A 20 2.85 11.33 14.13
N ALA A 21 2.91 10.23 14.86
CA ALA A 21 2.86 8.87 14.30
C ALA A 21 1.52 8.61 13.59
N GLY A 22 0.39 9.07 14.15
CA GLY A 22 -0.92 8.95 13.51
C GLY A 22 -1.01 9.68 12.17
N VAL A 23 -0.52 10.92 12.10
CA VAL A 23 -0.44 11.69 10.85
C VAL A 23 0.45 10.98 9.83
N GLN A 24 1.58 10.44 10.27
CA GLN A 24 2.49 9.68 9.41
C GLN A 24 1.82 8.41 8.84
N TYR A 25 1.07 7.67 9.66
CA TYR A 25 0.29 6.51 9.19
C TYR A 25 -0.71 6.88 8.11
N LEU A 26 -1.35 8.04 8.23
CA LEU A 26 -2.27 8.57 7.23
C LEU A 26 -1.59 8.73 5.87
N PHE A 27 -0.40 9.30 5.82
CA PHE A 27 0.36 9.47 4.57
C PHE A 27 0.84 8.14 3.99
N VAL A 28 1.27 7.19 4.81
CA VAL A 28 1.70 5.86 4.35
C VAL A 28 0.53 5.08 3.75
N ALA A 29 -0.62 5.12 4.42
CA ALA A 29 -1.82 4.41 3.99
C ALA A 29 -2.48 5.03 2.75
N PHE A 30 -2.39 6.36 2.60
CA PHE A 30 -3.04 7.11 1.53
C PHE A 30 -2.59 6.64 0.14
N GLY A 31 -1.28 6.43 -0.06
CA GLY A 31 -0.73 6.06 -1.36
C GLY A 31 -1.37 4.81 -1.94
N ALA A 32 -1.39 3.70 -1.20
CA ALA A 32 -1.98 2.45 -1.66
C ALA A 32 -3.52 2.52 -1.73
N THR A 33 -4.16 3.17 -0.74
CA THR A 33 -5.63 3.21 -0.64
C THR A 33 -6.27 4.05 -1.75
N VAL A 34 -5.57 5.03 -2.30
CA VAL A 34 -6.03 5.85 -3.44
C VAL A 34 -5.57 5.27 -4.77
N LEU A 35 -4.32 4.81 -4.86
CA LEU A 35 -3.76 4.35 -6.12
C LEU A 35 -4.39 3.04 -6.61
N VAL A 36 -4.61 2.08 -5.72
CA VAL A 36 -5.19 0.78 -6.10
C VAL A 36 -6.58 0.91 -6.73
N PRO A 37 -7.55 1.65 -6.13
CA PRO A 37 -8.85 1.87 -6.77
C PRO A 37 -8.73 2.53 -8.15
N LEU A 38 -7.88 3.53 -8.31
CA LEU A 38 -7.66 4.19 -9.60
C LEU A 38 -7.15 3.23 -10.67
N LEU A 39 -6.21 2.34 -10.32
CA LEU A 39 -5.66 1.34 -11.25
C LEU A 39 -6.68 0.26 -11.65
N VAL A 40 -7.66 0.02 -10.80
CA VAL A 40 -8.69 -1.01 -11.01
C VAL A 40 -9.97 -0.43 -11.63
N GLY A 41 -10.05 0.90 -11.77
CA GLY A 41 -11.23 1.59 -12.29
C GLY A 41 -12.36 1.75 -11.27
N LEU A 42 -12.03 1.70 -9.97
CA LEU A 42 -12.96 1.97 -8.87
C LEU A 42 -12.86 3.42 -8.41
N ASP A 43 -13.94 3.93 -7.83
CA ASP A 43 -13.94 5.26 -7.22
C ASP A 43 -13.11 5.28 -5.91
N PRO A 44 -12.06 6.12 -5.84
CA PRO A 44 -11.22 6.23 -4.65
C PRO A 44 -11.98 6.67 -3.40
N SER A 45 -13.04 7.48 -3.55
CA SER A 45 -13.85 7.97 -2.41
C SER A 45 -14.56 6.80 -1.73
N THR A 46 -15.16 5.91 -2.52
CA THR A 46 -15.83 4.71 -2.02
C THR A 46 -14.83 3.76 -1.36
N ALA A 47 -13.63 3.61 -1.93
CA ALA A 47 -12.58 2.77 -1.37
C ALA A 47 -12.04 3.33 -0.04
N LEU A 48 -11.83 4.65 0.06
CA LEU A 48 -11.42 5.31 1.29
C LEU A 48 -12.49 5.18 2.39
N PHE A 49 -13.76 5.37 2.05
CA PHE A 49 -14.87 5.18 2.98
C PHE A 49 -14.91 3.74 3.51
N SER A 50 -14.83 2.77 2.61
CA SER A 50 -14.83 1.34 2.96
C SER A 50 -13.65 0.96 3.83
N ALA A 51 -12.44 1.48 3.53
CA ALA A 51 -11.24 1.28 4.33
C ALA A 51 -11.39 1.87 5.74
N GLY A 52 -11.98 3.07 5.85
CA GLY A 52 -12.28 3.71 7.13
C GLY A 52 -13.26 2.90 7.98
N VAL A 53 -14.40 2.52 7.40
CA VAL A 53 -15.41 1.67 8.07
C VAL A 53 -14.82 0.32 8.47
N GLY A 54 -14.08 -0.34 7.56
CA GLY A 54 -13.42 -1.62 7.83
C GLY A 54 -12.41 -1.52 8.98
N THR A 55 -11.63 -0.45 9.02
CA THR A 55 -10.66 -0.18 10.10
C THR A 55 -11.37 0.03 11.45
N LEU A 56 -12.45 0.80 11.47
CA LEU A 56 -13.23 1.02 12.70
C LEU A 56 -13.86 -0.27 13.21
N LEU A 57 -14.46 -1.07 12.33
CA LEU A 57 -15.01 -2.38 12.69
C LEU A 57 -13.93 -3.33 13.21
N PHE A 58 -12.75 -3.34 12.58
CA PHE A 58 -11.62 -4.12 13.05
C PHE A 58 -11.17 -3.70 14.46
N HIS A 59 -11.05 -2.40 14.72
CA HIS A 59 -10.71 -1.90 16.05
C HIS A 59 -11.77 -2.23 17.10
N LEU A 60 -13.04 -2.20 16.75
CA LEU A 60 -14.13 -2.58 17.62
C LEU A 60 -14.04 -4.07 18.00
N ILE A 61 -13.84 -4.96 17.00
CA ILE A 61 -13.73 -6.42 17.19
C ILE A 61 -12.47 -6.76 18.00
N THR A 62 -11.34 -6.14 17.70
CA THR A 62 -10.06 -6.39 18.38
C THR A 62 -9.93 -5.64 19.71
N LYS A 63 -10.94 -4.83 20.07
CA LYS A 63 -10.93 -3.98 21.28
C LYS A 63 -9.69 -3.10 21.37
N GLY A 64 -9.20 -2.59 20.22
CA GLY A 64 -8.03 -1.75 20.14
C GLY A 64 -6.69 -2.43 20.46
N LYS A 65 -6.66 -3.76 20.61
CA LYS A 65 -5.42 -4.50 20.93
C LYS A 65 -4.41 -4.51 19.79
N VAL A 66 -4.86 -4.34 18.55
CA VAL A 66 -4.02 -4.36 17.36
C VAL A 66 -4.23 -3.03 16.61
N PRO A 67 -3.35 -2.03 16.80
CA PRO A 67 -3.49 -0.73 16.18
C PRO A 67 -2.96 -0.76 14.73
N ILE A 68 -3.76 -1.26 13.80
CA ILE A 68 -3.44 -1.29 12.36
C ILE A 68 -4.53 -0.58 11.57
N PHE A 69 -4.16 -0.02 10.43
CA PHE A 69 -5.06 0.49 9.42
C PHE A 69 -5.29 -0.57 8.34
N LEU A 70 -6.54 -0.76 7.93
CA LEU A 70 -6.91 -1.65 6.83
C LEU A 70 -7.12 -0.82 5.57
N GLY A 71 -6.28 -1.04 4.57
CA GLY A 71 -6.34 -0.35 3.29
C GLY A 71 -6.27 -1.30 2.11
N SER A 72 -6.25 -0.74 0.91
CA SER A 72 -6.14 -1.51 -0.33
C SER A 72 -4.78 -2.19 -0.45
N SER A 73 -4.75 -3.38 -1.06
CA SER A 73 -3.53 -4.15 -1.28
C SER A 73 -3.21 -4.24 -2.78
N PHE A 74 -1.96 -3.98 -3.14
CA PHE A 74 -1.46 -4.15 -4.50
C PHE A 74 -1.59 -5.58 -5.03
N ALA A 75 -1.59 -6.59 -4.15
CA ALA A 75 -1.76 -7.99 -4.53
C ALA A 75 -3.12 -8.28 -5.20
N PHE A 76 -4.13 -7.44 -4.95
CA PHE A 76 -5.46 -7.61 -5.52
C PHE A 76 -5.66 -6.93 -6.87
N ILE A 77 -4.72 -6.09 -7.34
CA ILE A 77 -4.88 -5.37 -8.62
C ILE A 77 -5.07 -6.35 -9.76
N ALA A 78 -4.13 -7.26 -9.97
CA ALA A 78 -4.20 -8.20 -11.09
C ALA A 78 -5.44 -9.12 -11.04
N PRO A 79 -5.81 -9.75 -9.91
CA PRO A 79 -7.04 -10.52 -9.80
C PRO A 79 -8.31 -9.71 -10.07
N ILE A 80 -8.42 -8.48 -9.54
CA ILE A 80 -9.62 -7.65 -9.73
C ILE A 80 -9.72 -7.18 -11.18
N VAL A 81 -8.64 -6.71 -11.80
CA VAL A 81 -8.62 -6.33 -13.22
C VAL A 81 -9.10 -7.50 -14.08
N LYS A 82 -8.52 -8.69 -13.87
CA LYS A 82 -8.89 -9.88 -14.62
C LYS A 82 -10.35 -10.31 -14.40
N ALA A 83 -10.82 -10.24 -13.17
CA ALA A 83 -12.22 -10.54 -12.86
C ALA A 83 -13.18 -9.52 -13.49
N THR A 84 -12.78 -8.23 -13.51
CA THR A 84 -13.57 -7.17 -14.16
C THR A 84 -13.64 -7.36 -15.67
N GLU A 85 -12.58 -7.79 -16.33
CA GLU A 85 -12.56 -8.12 -17.75
C GLU A 85 -13.51 -9.28 -18.09
N LEU A 86 -13.56 -10.31 -17.26
CA LEU A 86 -14.32 -11.55 -17.52
C LEU A 86 -15.79 -11.45 -17.10
N TYR A 87 -16.08 -10.82 -15.98
CA TYR A 87 -17.39 -10.87 -15.31
C TYR A 87 -17.97 -9.48 -15.01
N GLY A 88 -17.30 -8.42 -15.47
CA GLY A 88 -17.67 -7.05 -15.14
C GLY A 88 -17.36 -6.68 -13.69
N LEU A 89 -17.59 -5.40 -13.35
CA LEU A 89 -17.28 -4.86 -12.03
C LEU A 89 -18.05 -5.56 -10.90
N GLY A 90 -19.33 -5.90 -11.13
CA GLY A 90 -20.15 -6.62 -10.14
C GLY A 90 -19.59 -8.00 -9.81
N GLY A 91 -19.09 -8.74 -10.80
CA GLY A 91 -18.44 -10.03 -10.60
C GLY A 91 -17.12 -9.92 -9.83
N ALA A 92 -16.34 -8.90 -10.12
CA ALA A 92 -15.10 -8.63 -9.38
C ALA A 92 -15.38 -8.31 -7.90
N LEU A 93 -16.37 -7.46 -7.61
CA LEU A 93 -16.78 -7.14 -6.24
C LEU A 93 -17.32 -8.36 -5.50
N PHE A 94 -18.10 -9.21 -6.17
CA PHE A 94 -18.55 -10.48 -5.59
C PHE A 94 -17.37 -11.41 -5.28
N GLY A 95 -16.32 -11.42 -6.12
CA GLY A 95 -15.06 -12.10 -5.86
C GLY A 95 -14.40 -11.63 -4.57
N CYS A 96 -14.44 -10.32 -4.25
CA CYS A 96 -13.93 -9.79 -2.99
C CYS A 96 -14.69 -10.34 -1.77
N VAL A 97 -16.01 -10.56 -1.88
CA VAL A 97 -16.78 -11.23 -0.81
C VAL A 97 -16.31 -12.68 -0.64
N GLY A 98 -16.02 -13.39 -1.76
CA GLY A 98 -15.42 -14.73 -1.71
C GLY A 98 -14.07 -14.75 -0.97
N VAL A 99 -13.22 -13.76 -1.22
CA VAL A 99 -11.94 -13.62 -0.48
C VAL A 99 -12.19 -13.40 1.02
N ALA A 100 -13.17 -12.59 1.39
CA ALA A 100 -13.53 -12.41 2.80
C ALA A 100 -13.96 -13.73 3.46
N ALA A 101 -14.70 -14.59 2.77
CA ALA A 101 -15.05 -15.92 3.24
C ALA A 101 -13.82 -16.82 3.43
N VAL A 102 -12.85 -16.76 2.51
CA VAL A 102 -11.57 -17.48 2.64
C VAL A 102 -10.78 -16.99 3.86
N TYR A 103 -10.71 -15.68 4.10
CA TYR A 103 -10.06 -15.15 5.30
C TYR A 103 -10.78 -15.57 6.59
N ALA A 104 -12.11 -15.61 6.60
CA ALA A 104 -12.88 -16.10 7.73
C ALA A 104 -12.58 -17.60 7.99
N LEU A 105 -12.52 -18.42 6.94
CA LEU A 105 -12.14 -19.84 7.03
C LEU A 105 -10.72 -19.99 7.56
N MET A 106 -9.75 -19.22 7.05
CA MET A 106 -8.38 -19.25 7.56
C MET A 106 -8.28 -18.84 9.02
N SER A 107 -9.04 -17.84 9.44
CA SER A 107 -9.13 -17.44 10.85
C SER A 107 -9.67 -18.56 11.73
N LEU A 108 -10.68 -19.28 11.25
CA LEU A 108 -11.22 -20.45 11.95
C LEU A 108 -10.19 -21.59 12.03
N LEU A 109 -9.49 -21.87 10.95
CA LEU A 109 -8.43 -22.89 10.91
C LEU A 109 -7.29 -22.57 11.90
N ILE A 110 -6.87 -21.29 11.95
CA ILE A 110 -5.85 -20.84 12.92
C ILE A 110 -6.35 -21.03 14.36
N ARG A 111 -7.62 -20.75 14.61
CA ARG A 111 -8.22 -20.95 15.94
C ARG A 111 -8.26 -22.42 16.35
N LEU A 112 -8.47 -23.33 15.40
CA LEU A 112 -8.56 -24.79 15.66
C LEU A 112 -7.18 -25.45 15.73
N PHE A 113 -6.27 -25.14 14.81
CA PHE A 113 -4.98 -25.81 14.65
C PHE A 113 -3.78 -25.01 15.18
N GLY A 114 -4.00 -23.75 15.56
CA GLY A 114 -2.97 -22.83 16.06
C GLY A 114 -2.08 -22.25 14.95
N LEU A 115 -1.15 -21.37 15.37
CA LEU A 115 -0.25 -20.64 14.46
C LEU A 115 0.73 -21.55 13.70
N ARG A 116 1.10 -22.70 14.27
CA ARG A 116 2.01 -23.67 13.62
C ARG A 116 1.48 -24.17 12.28
N PHE A 117 0.17 -24.17 12.08
CA PHE A 117 -0.45 -24.53 10.81
C PHE A 117 -0.04 -23.52 9.70
N ILE A 118 -0.06 -22.23 10.02
CA ILE A 118 0.34 -21.16 9.07
C ILE A 118 1.82 -21.26 8.74
N ASP A 119 2.70 -21.42 9.73
CA ASP A 119 4.15 -21.55 9.52
C ASP A 119 4.50 -22.74 8.61
N ARG A 120 3.69 -23.79 8.67
CA ARG A 120 3.86 -24.98 7.84
C ARG A 120 3.28 -24.80 6.44
N LEU A 121 2.20 -24.05 6.30
CA LEU A 121 1.54 -23.78 5.01
C LEU A 121 2.27 -22.72 4.20
N PHE A 122 2.81 -21.69 4.87
CA PHE A 122 3.51 -20.57 4.29
C PHE A 122 4.94 -20.44 4.84
N PRO A 123 5.83 -21.40 4.54
CA PRO A 123 7.22 -21.25 4.93
C PRO A 123 7.86 -20.05 4.21
N PRO A 124 8.89 -19.41 4.78
CA PRO A 124 9.56 -18.24 4.20
C PRO A 124 10.05 -18.44 2.76
N VAL A 125 10.40 -19.68 2.41
CA VAL A 125 10.83 -20.07 1.05
C VAL A 125 9.71 -19.88 0.02
N VAL A 126 8.44 -19.98 0.42
CA VAL A 126 7.27 -19.79 -0.47
C VAL A 126 6.87 -18.32 -0.50
N ILE A 127 6.93 -17.62 0.64
CA ILE A 127 6.51 -16.21 0.73
C ILE A 127 7.40 -15.31 -0.12
N GLY A 128 8.72 -15.52 -0.13
CA GLY A 128 9.67 -14.74 -0.92
C GLY A 128 9.33 -14.68 -2.41
N PRO A 129 9.24 -15.82 -3.10
CA PRO A 129 8.83 -15.87 -4.51
C PRO A 129 7.46 -15.26 -4.79
N ILE A 130 6.47 -15.43 -3.90
CA ILE A 130 5.14 -14.83 -4.06
C ILE A 130 5.23 -13.31 -4.07
N ILE A 131 5.99 -12.71 -3.16
CA ILE A 131 6.18 -11.25 -3.11
C ILE A 131 6.88 -10.75 -4.39
N MET A 132 7.88 -11.48 -4.89
CA MET A 132 8.55 -11.15 -6.15
C MET A 132 7.59 -11.22 -7.34
N LEU A 133 6.74 -12.24 -7.41
CA LEU A 133 5.74 -12.38 -8.48
C LEU A 133 4.69 -11.26 -8.44
N ILE A 134 4.26 -10.82 -7.25
CA ILE A 134 3.37 -9.65 -7.12
C ILE A 134 4.06 -8.41 -7.67
N GLY A 135 5.32 -8.16 -7.31
CA GLY A 135 6.10 -7.05 -7.84
C GLY A 135 6.24 -7.08 -9.36
N LEU A 136 6.56 -8.25 -9.93
CA LEU A 136 6.66 -8.45 -11.37
C LEU A 136 5.32 -8.26 -12.09
N SER A 137 4.21 -8.71 -11.53
CA SER A 137 2.90 -8.52 -12.13
C SER A 137 2.49 -7.06 -12.25
N LEU A 138 3.02 -6.20 -11.37
CA LEU A 138 2.77 -4.75 -11.37
C LEU A 138 3.76 -3.98 -12.25
N SER A 139 4.83 -4.61 -12.71
CA SER A 139 5.89 -3.92 -13.47
C SER A 139 5.39 -3.34 -14.79
N SER A 140 4.50 -4.03 -15.50
CA SER A 140 3.91 -3.53 -16.74
C SER A 140 3.09 -2.26 -16.52
N SER A 141 2.28 -2.20 -15.46
CA SER A 141 1.55 -0.98 -15.08
C SER A 141 2.49 0.15 -14.70
N ALA A 142 3.55 -0.14 -13.95
CA ALA A 142 4.55 0.85 -13.57
C ALA A 142 5.28 1.42 -14.81
N VAL A 143 5.68 0.57 -15.76
CA VAL A 143 6.33 0.99 -17.00
C VAL A 143 5.37 1.84 -17.87
N ASN A 144 4.11 1.43 -18.00
CA ASN A 144 3.11 2.19 -18.74
C ASN A 144 2.88 3.59 -18.13
N MET A 145 2.82 3.70 -16.80
CA MET A 145 2.71 5.00 -16.12
C MET A 145 3.98 5.83 -16.29
N ALA A 146 5.16 5.23 -16.18
CA ALA A 146 6.45 5.89 -16.35
C ALA A 146 6.67 6.38 -17.80
N SER A 147 6.14 5.69 -18.81
CA SER A 147 6.30 6.03 -20.22
C SER A 147 5.69 7.39 -20.60
N THR A 148 4.78 7.90 -19.80
CA THR A 148 4.21 9.26 -19.99
C THR A 148 5.29 10.34 -19.82
N ASN A 149 6.18 10.19 -18.85
CA ASN A 149 7.34 11.06 -18.64
C ASN A 149 8.44 10.34 -17.87
N TRP A 150 9.41 9.77 -18.59
CA TRP A 150 10.53 9.02 -18.00
C TRP A 150 11.39 9.82 -17.04
N LEU A 151 11.55 11.13 -17.29
CA LEU A 151 12.35 12.00 -16.42
C LEU A 151 11.70 12.15 -15.05
N LEU A 152 10.39 12.43 -15.01
CA LEU A 152 9.65 12.56 -13.76
C LEU A 152 9.57 11.23 -13.01
N ALA A 153 9.37 10.13 -13.74
CA ALA A 153 9.38 8.79 -13.16
C ALA A 153 10.74 8.47 -12.51
N ALA A 154 11.84 8.79 -13.18
CA ALA A 154 13.19 8.60 -12.66
C ALA A 154 13.47 9.44 -11.41
N ILE A 155 13.06 10.72 -11.40
CA ILE A 155 13.21 11.62 -10.24
C ILE A 155 12.43 11.08 -9.04
N SER A 156 11.17 10.71 -9.24
CA SER A 156 10.30 10.18 -8.17
C SER A 156 10.85 8.87 -7.61
N LEU A 157 11.29 7.95 -8.49
CA LEU A 157 11.89 6.68 -8.10
C LEU A 157 13.20 6.88 -7.35
N ALA A 158 14.11 7.72 -7.88
CA ALA A 158 15.38 8.02 -7.25
C ALA A 158 15.16 8.63 -5.84
N THR A 159 14.21 9.55 -5.70
CA THR A 159 13.85 10.13 -4.41
C THR A 159 13.37 9.05 -3.43
N ALA A 160 12.46 8.19 -3.84
CA ALA A 160 11.95 7.12 -3.00
C ALA A 160 13.06 6.14 -2.57
N VAL A 161 13.95 5.76 -3.49
CA VAL A 161 15.10 4.89 -3.21
C VAL A 161 16.09 5.56 -2.25
N VAL A 162 16.48 6.80 -2.50
CA VAL A 162 17.41 7.56 -1.63
C VAL A 162 16.83 7.70 -0.22
N VAL A 163 15.57 8.07 -0.09
CA VAL A 163 14.90 8.18 1.21
C VAL A 163 14.82 6.82 1.93
N THR A 164 14.59 5.74 1.19
CA THR A 164 14.55 4.38 1.77
C THR A 164 15.91 3.94 2.30
N LEU A 165 16.99 4.24 1.56
CA LEU A 165 18.35 3.82 1.89
C LEU A 165 18.99 4.71 2.96
N TYR A 166 18.90 6.03 2.79
CA TYR A 166 19.60 7.00 3.64
C TYR A 166 18.71 7.67 4.67
N GLY A 167 17.36 7.53 4.56
CA GLY A 167 16.42 8.12 5.50
C GLY A 167 16.63 7.61 6.92
N ARG A 168 16.57 8.51 7.90
CA ARG A 168 16.66 8.21 9.33
C ARG A 168 15.38 8.61 10.05
N GLY A 169 15.02 7.84 11.07
CA GLY A 169 13.83 8.13 11.88
C GLY A 169 12.54 8.09 11.08
N MET A 170 11.78 9.19 11.11
CA MET A 170 10.46 9.27 10.48
C MET A 170 10.49 9.31 8.95
N LEU A 171 11.55 9.86 8.33
CA LEU A 171 11.68 9.94 6.89
C LEU A 171 11.70 8.56 6.22
N LYS A 172 12.27 7.56 6.87
CA LYS A 172 12.32 6.18 6.37
C LYS A 172 10.93 5.53 6.24
N LEU A 173 9.92 6.08 6.89
CA LEU A 173 8.56 5.53 6.89
C LEU A 173 7.67 6.13 5.77
N ILE A 174 8.10 7.23 5.14
CA ILE A 174 7.31 7.94 4.12
C ILE A 174 8.04 8.10 2.76
N PRO A 175 8.83 7.13 2.28
CA PRO A 175 9.60 7.30 1.04
C PRO A 175 8.72 7.49 -0.19
N ILE A 176 7.61 6.77 -0.27
CA ILE A 176 6.66 6.86 -1.39
C ILE A 176 6.01 8.24 -1.44
N PHE A 177 5.57 8.76 -0.30
CA PHE A 177 4.98 10.10 -0.23
C PHE A 177 5.97 11.19 -0.66
N LEU A 178 7.21 11.11 -0.19
CA LEU A 178 8.26 12.06 -0.61
C LEU A 178 8.58 11.94 -2.10
N GLY A 179 8.59 10.72 -2.65
CA GLY A 179 8.74 10.51 -4.09
C GLY A 179 7.63 11.19 -4.90
N ILE A 180 6.37 11.10 -4.44
CA ILE A 180 5.22 11.77 -5.09
C ILE A 180 5.36 13.29 -4.99
N VAL A 181 5.66 13.83 -3.82
CA VAL A 181 5.80 15.30 -3.62
C VAL A 181 6.93 15.87 -4.48
N VAL A 182 8.10 15.23 -4.46
CA VAL A 182 9.24 15.69 -5.27
C VAL A 182 8.95 15.57 -6.76
N GLY A 183 8.32 14.48 -7.21
CA GLY A 183 7.87 14.31 -8.59
C GLY A 183 6.89 15.39 -9.02
N TYR A 184 5.91 15.73 -8.18
CA TYR A 184 4.93 16.77 -8.43
C TYR A 184 5.59 18.17 -8.51
N VAL A 185 6.50 18.49 -7.59
CA VAL A 185 7.25 19.76 -7.62
C VAL A 185 8.12 19.85 -8.87
N ALA A 186 8.77 18.75 -9.28
CA ALA A 186 9.55 18.69 -10.50
C ALA A 186 8.67 18.90 -11.74
N ASP A 187 7.47 18.29 -11.79
CA ASP A 187 6.50 18.49 -12.88
C ASP A 187 6.07 19.96 -13.00
N LEU A 188 5.76 20.61 -11.88
CA LEU A 188 5.42 22.04 -11.87
C LEU A 188 6.54 22.91 -12.41
N GLN A 189 7.81 22.57 -12.15
CA GLN A 189 8.94 23.34 -12.64
C GLN A 189 9.21 23.07 -14.14
N ILE A 190 9.14 21.82 -14.56
CA ILE A 190 9.33 21.42 -15.96
C ILE A 190 8.16 21.91 -16.81
N GLY A 191 6.91 21.77 -16.31
CA GLY A 191 5.70 22.26 -16.97
C GLY A 191 5.71 23.78 -17.17
N ARG A 192 6.17 24.54 -16.18
CA ARG A 192 6.34 26.01 -16.29
C ARG A 192 7.42 26.39 -17.30
N ALA A 193 8.52 25.63 -17.36
CA ALA A 193 9.57 25.84 -18.36
C ALA A 193 9.02 25.60 -19.77
N SER A 194 8.30 24.51 -20.01
CA SER A 194 7.69 24.19 -21.30
C SER A 194 6.60 25.18 -21.72
N CYS A 195 5.79 25.70 -20.79
CA CYS A 195 4.83 26.76 -21.10
C CYS A 195 5.51 28.08 -21.48
N ARG A 196 6.62 28.40 -20.81
CA ARG A 196 7.39 29.62 -21.10
C ARG A 196 8.01 29.58 -22.50
N GLU A 197 8.49 28.42 -22.92
CA GLU A 197 9.08 28.24 -24.27
C GLU A 197 8.02 28.31 -25.39
N ARG A 198 6.78 27.90 -25.16
CA ARG A 198 5.68 27.99 -26.13
C ARG A 198 5.13 29.40 -26.30
N VAL A 199 5.31 30.29 -25.34
CA VAL A 199 4.86 31.69 -25.44
C VAL A 199 5.82 32.55 -26.25
N PHE A 200 7.07 32.12 -26.47
CA PHE A 200 8.08 32.85 -27.23
C PHE A 200 8.36 32.26 -28.64
N ARG A 201 7.56 31.32 -29.13
CA ARG A 201 7.51 30.86 -30.51
C ARG A 201 6.20 31.29 -31.18
#